data_0aec696808a2a6ae7ada3a94ad865c35
#
_entry.id   0aec696808a2a6ae7ada3a94ad865c35
#
_cell.length_a   1.000
_cell.length_b   1.000
_cell.length_c   1.000
_cell.angle_alpha   90.00
_cell.angle_beta   90.00
_cell.angle_gamma   90.00
#
_symmetry.space_group_name_H-M   'P 1'
#
loop_
_entity.id
_entity.type
_entity.pdbx_description
1 polymer ?
#
loop_
_entity_poly.entity_id
_entity_poly.type
_entity_poly.pdbx_seq_one_letter_code
_entity_poly.pdbx_strand_id
1 'polypeptide(L)'
;MLLANNSTYPVGLDISDLSIKLVQLNKIRGKIKVQALGKLTLPPGIITNGAINDRAELIKAIKKIIAAPGYGKVSSEEAAVCLPESKTFIKRIEVAKSPNSLADVIGAEIEKHVPMSKSEIYYDWQVTAELADKYQVLIGAAPKEIVDQYAQLLDDAKLSVAAMEIEPTAICRGLLKEEAPEAKPAAAPLKPEGTAPLNYGIIDIGANHTCLIFYSDNTIVFSVSMPISGEEITAKISRTLDLTPEQAEKAKIICGLDETKANGVIKKILEETIKNLISKIKEALDFYENYYGGKLNKILLCGGGGNITELGKIIAQEFSIKVETADALTNLDETGEKFNPIFMEKHSFDAKLLKNDSSREGNNLSIQQNSGSTFTTAIGLALRGIFIDEL
;
A
#
# COMPACT_ATOMS: atom_id res chain seq x y z
N MET A 1 -13.86 -27.90 29.60
CA MET A 1 -14.40 -27.29 28.36
C MET A 1 -13.85 -25.88 28.34
N LEU A 2 -12.70 -25.68 27.69
CA LEU A 2 -12.06 -24.37 27.53
C LEU A 2 -12.97 -23.60 26.56
N LEU A 3 -13.60 -22.54 27.04
CA LEU A 3 -14.24 -21.55 26.19
C LEU A 3 -13.16 -20.97 25.30
N ALA A 4 -13.18 -21.32 24.01
CA ALA A 4 -12.39 -20.61 23.03
C ALA A 4 -12.89 -19.16 23.08
N ASN A 5 -12.05 -18.22 23.52
CA ASN A 5 -12.29 -16.81 23.34
C ASN A 5 -12.37 -16.60 21.82
N ASN A 6 -13.56 -16.52 21.30
CA ASN A 6 -13.81 -16.09 19.91
C ASN A 6 -13.66 -14.55 19.89
N SER A 7 -12.43 -14.06 20.03
CA SER A 7 -12.14 -12.66 19.72
C SER A 7 -12.41 -12.47 18.24
N THR A 8 -13.39 -11.64 17.91
CA THR A 8 -13.62 -11.23 16.53
C THR A 8 -12.72 -10.04 16.23
N TYR A 9 -11.79 -10.20 15.31
CA TYR A 9 -10.89 -9.12 14.90
C TYR A 9 -11.56 -8.22 13.86
N PRO A 10 -11.25 -6.91 13.84
CA PRO A 10 -11.76 -5.98 12.84
C PRO A 10 -11.45 -6.42 11.42
N VAL A 11 -12.30 -6.02 10.47
CA VAL A 11 -11.97 -6.17 9.05
C VAL A 11 -11.00 -5.09 8.61
N GLY A 12 -9.96 -5.44 7.88
CA GLY A 12 -9.14 -4.51 7.12
C GLY A 12 -9.87 -4.15 5.83
N LEU A 13 -10.27 -2.89 5.67
CA LEU A 13 -11.02 -2.40 4.54
C LEU A 13 -10.23 -1.34 3.79
N ASP A 14 -9.62 -1.72 2.67
CA ASP A 14 -8.94 -0.83 1.74
C ASP A 14 -9.95 -0.30 0.72
N ILE A 15 -10.23 1.00 0.79
CA ILE A 15 -11.15 1.72 -0.09
C ILE A 15 -10.32 2.61 -1.00
N SER A 16 -10.16 2.19 -2.25
CA SER A 16 -9.45 2.95 -3.30
C SER A 16 -10.41 3.39 -4.41
N ASP A 17 -9.97 4.27 -5.30
CA ASP A 17 -10.82 4.88 -6.33
C ASP A 17 -11.51 3.86 -7.25
N LEU A 18 -10.85 2.75 -7.55
CA LEU A 18 -11.36 1.73 -8.48
C LEU A 18 -11.75 0.41 -7.84
N SER A 19 -11.52 0.23 -6.54
CA SER A 19 -11.84 -1.03 -5.87
C SER A 19 -11.95 -0.91 -4.35
N ILE A 20 -12.75 -1.81 -3.77
CA ILE A 20 -12.72 -2.10 -2.34
C ILE A 20 -12.10 -3.48 -2.16
N LYS A 21 -11.15 -3.59 -1.24
CA LYS A 21 -10.58 -4.87 -0.80
C LYS A 21 -10.85 -5.07 0.68
N LEU A 22 -11.25 -6.25 1.02
CA LEU A 22 -11.62 -6.64 2.39
C LEU A 22 -10.79 -7.84 2.80
N VAL A 23 -10.20 -7.76 3.98
CA VAL A 23 -9.55 -8.91 4.64
C VAL A 23 -10.00 -8.95 6.09
N GLN A 24 -10.43 -10.10 6.55
CA GLN A 24 -10.56 -10.38 7.97
C GLN A 24 -9.63 -11.53 8.35
N LEU A 25 -8.84 -11.31 9.38
CA LEU A 25 -7.90 -12.29 9.91
C LEU A 25 -8.45 -12.91 11.18
N ASN A 26 -7.89 -14.07 11.54
CA ASN A 26 -8.19 -14.78 12.77
C ASN A 26 -6.87 -15.33 13.34
N LYS A 27 -6.72 -15.33 14.67
CA LYS A 27 -5.57 -15.93 15.35
C LYS A 27 -5.99 -17.19 16.08
N ILE A 28 -5.57 -18.35 15.58
CA ILE A 28 -5.92 -19.67 16.12
C ILE A 28 -4.64 -20.36 16.59
N ARG A 29 -4.51 -20.60 17.88
CA ARG A 29 -3.32 -21.25 18.47
C ARG A 29 -2.00 -20.55 18.08
N GLY A 30 -1.98 -19.21 18.13
CA GLY A 30 -0.84 -18.39 17.78
C GLY A 30 -0.61 -18.20 16.27
N LYS A 31 -1.39 -18.86 15.40
CA LYS A 31 -1.26 -18.77 13.94
C LYS A 31 -2.26 -17.79 13.37
N ILE A 32 -1.78 -16.87 12.54
CA ILE A 32 -2.59 -15.87 11.85
C ILE A 32 -3.06 -16.42 10.51
N LYS A 33 -4.37 -16.44 10.32
CA LYS A 33 -5.03 -17.02 9.13
C LYS A 33 -6.09 -16.08 8.57
N VAL A 34 -6.32 -16.16 7.27
CA VAL A 34 -7.41 -15.45 6.61
C VAL A 34 -8.75 -16.10 6.96
N GLN A 35 -9.67 -15.32 7.54
CA GLN A 35 -11.05 -15.71 7.80
C GLN A 35 -11.96 -15.34 6.63
N ALA A 36 -11.82 -14.11 6.10
CA ALA A 36 -12.53 -13.64 4.92
C ALA A 36 -11.63 -12.79 4.04
N LEU A 37 -11.84 -12.88 2.74
CA LEU A 37 -11.10 -12.11 1.74
C LEU A 37 -12.01 -11.78 0.56
N GLY A 38 -11.98 -10.53 0.09
CA GLY A 38 -12.78 -10.10 -1.04
C GLY A 38 -12.23 -8.89 -1.77
N LYS A 39 -12.55 -8.78 -3.06
CA LYS A 39 -12.26 -7.63 -3.92
C LYS A 39 -13.53 -7.28 -4.68
N LEU A 40 -13.88 -6.01 -4.69
CA LEU A 40 -15.00 -5.48 -5.47
C LEU A 40 -14.51 -4.30 -6.29
N THR A 41 -14.65 -4.37 -7.60
CA THR A 41 -14.36 -3.23 -8.49
C THR A 41 -15.46 -2.19 -8.36
N LEU A 42 -15.06 -0.93 -8.26
CA LEU A 42 -15.96 0.23 -8.25
C LEU A 42 -16.08 0.80 -9.67
N PRO A 43 -17.27 1.23 -10.09
CA PRO A 43 -17.42 2.07 -11.26
C PRO A 43 -16.58 3.34 -11.15
N PRO A 44 -15.97 3.81 -12.26
CA PRO A 44 -15.24 5.07 -12.28
C PRO A 44 -16.12 6.25 -11.79
N GLY A 45 -15.54 7.16 -11.02
CA GLY A 45 -16.21 8.39 -10.57
C GLY A 45 -16.91 8.29 -9.21
N ILE A 46 -17.07 7.11 -8.62
CA ILE A 46 -17.57 6.97 -7.24
C ILE A 46 -16.59 7.63 -6.26
N ILE A 47 -15.30 7.36 -6.44
CA ILE A 47 -14.20 8.03 -5.76
C ILE A 47 -13.26 8.59 -6.83
N THR A 48 -12.71 9.77 -6.60
CA THR A 48 -11.69 10.38 -7.49
C THR A 48 -10.62 11.06 -6.66
N ASN A 49 -9.38 10.62 -6.76
CA ASN A 49 -8.25 11.10 -5.96
C ASN A 49 -8.57 11.10 -4.45
N GLY A 50 -9.21 10.05 -3.98
CA GLY A 50 -9.62 9.85 -2.59
C GLY A 50 -10.85 10.66 -2.16
N ALA A 51 -11.41 11.52 -3.01
CA ALA A 51 -12.64 12.25 -2.73
C ALA A 51 -13.88 11.40 -3.08
N ILE A 52 -14.80 11.25 -2.12
CA ILE A 52 -16.03 10.47 -2.28
C ILE A 52 -17.07 11.32 -3.01
N ASN A 53 -17.37 10.99 -4.28
CA ASN A 53 -18.34 11.70 -5.11
C ASN A 53 -19.74 11.07 -5.04
N ASP A 54 -19.83 9.74 -4.97
CA ASP A 54 -21.11 9.03 -4.82
C ASP A 54 -21.07 8.14 -3.56
N ARG A 55 -21.44 8.77 -2.45
CA ARG A 55 -21.49 8.12 -1.15
C ARG A 55 -22.50 6.97 -1.09
N ALA A 56 -23.64 7.12 -1.74
CA ALA A 56 -24.71 6.12 -1.70
C ALA A 56 -24.28 4.80 -2.41
N GLU A 57 -23.66 4.92 -3.56
CA GLU A 57 -23.11 3.75 -4.28
C GLU A 57 -21.93 3.14 -3.52
N LEU A 58 -21.08 3.95 -2.88
CA LEU A 58 -19.98 3.44 -2.07
C LEU A 58 -20.48 2.64 -0.85
N ILE A 59 -21.51 3.13 -0.14
CA ILE A 59 -22.14 2.39 0.96
C ILE A 59 -22.71 1.05 0.49
N LYS A 60 -23.38 1.02 -0.67
CA LYS A 60 -23.90 -0.24 -1.25
C LYS A 60 -22.77 -1.21 -1.56
N ALA A 61 -21.65 -0.71 -2.13
CA ALA A 61 -20.49 -1.51 -2.44
C ALA A 61 -19.84 -2.10 -1.18
N ILE A 62 -19.69 -1.32 -0.11
CA ILE A 62 -19.18 -1.79 1.18
C ILE A 62 -20.08 -2.88 1.77
N LYS A 63 -21.40 -2.64 1.82
CA LYS A 63 -22.35 -3.64 2.30
C LYS A 63 -22.33 -4.93 1.49
N LYS A 64 -22.18 -4.82 0.17
CA LYS A 64 -22.11 -5.96 -0.74
C LYS A 64 -20.88 -6.83 -0.47
N ILE A 65 -19.68 -6.24 -0.35
CA ILE A 65 -18.46 -7.02 -0.13
C ILE A 65 -18.43 -7.66 1.26
N ILE A 66 -19.02 -7.02 2.26
CA ILE A 66 -19.16 -7.59 3.61
C ILE A 66 -20.11 -8.78 3.61
N ALA A 67 -21.27 -8.64 2.96
CA ALA A 67 -22.28 -9.69 2.92
C ALA A 67 -21.83 -10.92 2.10
N ALA A 68 -21.04 -10.71 1.06
CA ALA A 68 -20.58 -11.76 0.13
C ALA A 68 -19.11 -11.54 -0.28
N PRO A 69 -18.14 -11.77 0.61
CA PRO A 69 -16.75 -11.78 0.25
C PRO A 69 -16.45 -12.94 -0.70
N GLY A 70 -15.38 -12.85 -1.47
CA GLY A 70 -14.97 -13.91 -2.41
C GLY A 70 -14.53 -15.19 -1.71
N TYR A 71 -14.08 -15.11 -0.45
CA TYR A 71 -13.66 -16.22 0.39
C TYR A 71 -14.12 -16.01 1.83
N GLY A 72 -14.58 -17.05 2.47
CA GLY A 72 -14.93 -17.07 3.90
C GLY A 72 -16.19 -16.28 4.23
N LYS A 73 -16.30 -15.84 5.48
CA LYS A 73 -17.40 -15.01 5.99
C LYS A 73 -16.88 -13.95 6.92
N VAL A 74 -17.37 -12.73 6.77
CA VAL A 74 -17.15 -11.63 7.71
C VAL A 74 -17.95 -11.88 8.99
N SER A 75 -17.32 -11.68 10.14
CA SER A 75 -17.94 -11.90 11.46
C SER A 75 -17.82 -10.68 12.39
N SER A 76 -17.19 -9.58 11.94
CA SER A 76 -17.02 -8.36 12.72
C SER A 76 -17.82 -7.21 12.11
N GLU A 77 -18.37 -6.36 12.97
CA GLU A 77 -18.94 -5.06 12.62
C GLU A 77 -17.95 -3.92 12.81
N GLU A 78 -16.70 -4.23 13.12
CA GLU A 78 -15.61 -3.27 13.28
C GLU A 78 -14.70 -3.30 12.05
N ALA A 79 -14.22 -2.13 11.64
CA ALA A 79 -13.32 -1.97 10.50
C ALA A 79 -12.10 -1.10 10.84
N ALA A 80 -10.93 -1.56 10.40
CA ALA A 80 -9.75 -0.73 10.24
C ALA A 80 -9.66 -0.29 8.77
N VAL A 81 -9.50 1.02 8.52
CA VAL A 81 -9.49 1.59 7.17
C VAL A 81 -8.29 2.47 6.94
N CYS A 82 -7.86 2.61 5.69
CA CYS A 82 -6.90 3.64 5.28
C CYS A 82 -7.59 4.91 4.83
N LEU A 83 -6.99 6.03 5.22
CA LEU A 83 -7.26 7.32 4.62
C LEU A 83 -6.47 7.45 3.30
N PRO A 84 -6.96 8.21 2.31
CA PRO A 84 -6.26 8.40 1.04
C PRO A 84 -4.84 8.94 1.24
N GLU A 85 -3.83 8.23 0.74
CA GLU A 85 -2.41 8.58 0.91
C GLU A 85 -2.10 9.98 0.37
N SER A 86 -2.63 10.34 -0.80
CA SER A 86 -2.43 11.65 -1.42
C SER A 86 -2.97 12.84 -0.60
N LYS A 87 -3.73 12.60 0.45
CA LYS A 87 -4.32 13.61 1.34
C LYS A 87 -3.71 13.59 2.74
N THR A 88 -2.86 12.63 3.05
CA THR A 88 -2.29 12.43 4.38
C THR A 88 -0.80 12.78 4.38
N PHE A 89 -0.21 12.86 5.56
CA PHE A 89 1.20 13.15 5.75
C PHE A 89 1.79 12.23 6.81
N ILE A 90 2.97 11.66 6.55
CA ILE A 90 3.70 10.85 7.53
C ILE A 90 5.20 11.11 7.39
N LYS A 91 5.87 11.37 8.51
CA LYS A 91 7.30 11.63 8.54
C LYS A 91 7.88 11.39 9.93
N ARG A 92 9.09 10.86 9.99
CA ARG A 92 9.90 10.81 11.20
C ARG A 92 10.66 12.14 11.34
N ILE A 93 10.53 12.76 12.50
CA ILE A 93 11.21 14.01 12.87
C ILE A 93 12.08 13.79 14.11
N GLU A 94 13.04 14.70 14.33
CA GLU A 94 13.82 14.76 15.56
C GLU A 94 13.29 15.90 16.43
N VAL A 95 13.05 15.60 17.70
CA VAL A 95 12.52 16.54 18.68
C VAL A 95 13.47 16.64 19.86
N ALA A 96 14.05 17.82 20.10
CA ALA A 96 14.97 18.03 21.21
C ALA A 96 14.30 17.79 22.56
N LYS A 97 15.01 17.19 23.52
CA LYS A 97 14.54 17.07 24.90
C LYS A 97 14.38 18.47 25.51
N SER A 98 13.26 18.69 26.17
CA SER A 98 12.85 19.99 26.71
C SER A 98 12.23 19.79 28.11
N PRO A 99 12.26 20.82 29.00
CA PRO A 99 11.48 20.81 30.24
C PRO A 99 9.97 20.82 30.03
N ASN A 100 9.50 21.25 28.84
CA ASN A 100 8.10 21.23 28.46
C ASN A 100 7.62 19.80 28.20
N SER A 101 6.31 19.57 28.22
CA SER A 101 5.76 18.27 27.89
C SER A 101 6.11 17.88 26.44
N LEU A 102 6.39 16.61 26.19
CA LEU A 102 6.71 16.13 24.85
C LEU A 102 5.56 16.43 23.86
N ALA A 103 4.31 16.33 24.32
CA ALA A 103 3.13 16.67 23.49
C ALA A 103 3.12 18.14 23.04
N ASP A 104 3.48 19.08 23.94
CA ASP A 104 3.53 20.50 23.59
C ASP A 104 4.64 20.78 22.57
N VAL A 105 5.81 20.17 22.77
CA VAL A 105 6.94 20.32 21.86
C VAL A 105 6.60 19.75 20.48
N ILE A 106 6.05 18.53 20.42
CA ILE A 106 5.60 17.93 19.16
C ILE A 106 4.52 18.79 18.52
N GLY A 107 3.57 19.29 19.32
CA GLY A 107 2.52 20.17 18.80
C GLY A 107 3.04 21.45 18.13
N ALA A 108 4.19 21.97 18.56
CA ALA A 108 4.88 23.10 17.90
C ALA A 108 5.66 22.66 16.65
N GLU A 109 6.22 21.44 16.65
CA GLU A 109 6.93 20.90 15.49
C GLU A 109 6.00 20.53 14.33
N ILE A 110 4.75 20.11 14.62
CA ILE A 110 3.75 19.81 13.60
C ILE A 110 3.60 20.98 12.61
N GLU A 111 3.52 22.22 13.10
CA GLU A 111 3.35 23.42 12.26
C GLU A 111 4.55 23.69 11.31
N LYS A 112 5.72 23.16 11.65
CA LYS A 112 6.93 23.33 10.83
C LYS A 112 7.08 22.24 9.76
N HIS A 113 6.53 21.05 10.02
CA HIS A 113 6.77 19.87 9.19
C HIS A 113 5.57 19.46 8.34
N VAL A 114 4.36 19.68 8.84
CA VAL A 114 3.13 19.28 8.14
C VAL A 114 2.67 20.43 7.23
N PRO A 115 2.49 20.21 5.92
CA PRO A 115 2.13 21.27 4.97
C PRO A 115 0.61 21.61 5.02
N MET A 116 0.02 21.59 6.21
CA MET A 116 -1.40 21.85 6.46
C MET A 116 -1.55 22.63 7.76
N SER A 117 -2.61 23.43 7.87
CA SER A 117 -2.94 24.18 9.10
C SER A 117 -3.28 23.21 10.24
N LYS A 118 -2.65 23.38 11.40
CA LYS A 118 -2.89 22.56 12.60
C LYS A 118 -4.36 22.55 13.03
N SER A 119 -5.09 23.65 12.80
CA SER A 119 -6.51 23.75 13.12
C SER A 119 -7.41 22.87 12.22
N GLU A 120 -6.94 22.51 11.03
CA GLU A 120 -7.69 21.77 9.99
C GLU A 120 -7.34 20.29 9.92
N ILE A 121 -6.41 19.80 10.78
CA ILE A 121 -5.97 18.43 10.78
C ILE A 121 -6.26 17.71 12.09
N TYR A 122 -6.45 16.39 12.01
CA TYR A 122 -6.13 15.46 13.08
C TYR A 122 -4.70 15.02 12.90
N TYR A 123 -3.97 14.84 13.98
CA TYR A 123 -2.63 14.30 13.98
C TYR A 123 -2.40 13.38 15.17
N ASP A 124 -1.50 12.43 14.99
CA ASP A 124 -1.04 11.53 16.03
C ASP A 124 0.47 11.34 15.89
N TRP A 125 1.11 10.83 16.93
CA TRP A 125 2.55 10.65 16.95
C TRP A 125 2.99 9.47 17.83
N GLN A 126 4.15 8.92 17.50
CA GLN A 126 4.77 7.84 18.23
C GLN A 126 6.27 8.10 18.39
N VAL A 127 6.79 7.95 19.62
CA VAL A 127 8.25 7.94 19.84
C VAL A 127 8.80 6.62 19.30
N THR A 128 9.68 6.71 18.30
CA THR A 128 10.33 5.56 17.67
C THR A 128 11.69 5.26 18.26
N ALA A 129 12.40 6.29 18.77
CA ALA A 129 13.64 6.13 19.53
C ALA A 129 13.85 7.29 20.50
N GLU A 130 14.52 6.98 21.61
CA GLU A 130 15.01 7.96 22.56
C GLU A 130 16.55 8.01 22.50
N LEU A 131 17.09 9.18 22.18
CA LEU A 131 18.52 9.46 22.11
C LEU A 131 18.94 10.31 23.32
N ALA A 132 20.23 10.59 23.47
CA ALA A 132 20.73 11.31 24.64
C ALA A 132 20.11 12.70 24.81
N ASP A 133 19.99 13.47 23.71
CA ASP A 133 19.56 14.87 23.70
C ASP A 133 18.23 15.11 22.96
N LYS A 134 17.68 14.07 22.29
CA LYS A 134 16.48 14.19 21.45
C LYS A 134 15.67 12.89 21.39
N TYR A 135 14.44 13.02 20.91
CA TYR A 135 13.58 11.91 20.51
C TYR A 135 13.49 11.83 19.00
N GLN A 136 13.40 10.62 18.46
CA GLN A 136 12.88 10.40 17.12
C GLN A 136 11.39 10.11 17.23
N VAL A 137 10.59 10.86 16.49
CA VAL A 137 9.13 10.81 16.58
C VAL A 137 8.56 10.65 15.18
N LEU A 138 7.78 9.60 14.98
CA LEU A 138 6.95 9.46 13.78
C LEU A 138 5.69 10.29 13.99
N ILE A 139 5.40 11.20 13.07
CA ILE A 139 4.17 12.00 13.07
C ILE A 139 3.33 11.61 11.88
N GLY A 140 2.02 11.51 12.09
CA GLY A 140 1.00 11.31 11.07
C GLY A 140 -0.05 12.42 11.16
N ALA A 141 -0.52 12.90 10.01
CA ALA A 141 -1.56 13.93 9.95
C ALA A 141 -2.51 13.70 8.77
N ALA A 142 -3.78 14.04 8.99
CA ALA A 142 -4.83 13.96 7.98
C ALA A 142 -5.81 15.13 8.12
N PRO A 143 -6.37 15.68 7.01
CA PRO A 143 -7.42 16.69 7.09
C PRO A 143 -8.64 16.18 7.86
N LYS A 144 -9.18 17.00 8.76
CA LYS A 144 -10.39 16.67 9.53
C LYS A 144 -11.55 16.28 8.63
N GLU A 145 -11.75 17.04 7.56
CA GLU A 145 -12.81 16.80 6.58
C GLU A 145 -12.75 15.36 6.02
N ILE A 146 -11.58 14.88 5.66
CA ILE A 146 -11.40 13.51 5.12
C ILE A 146 -11.69 12.46 6.19
N VAL A 147 -11.13 12.64 7.39
CA VAL A 147 -11.35 11.71 8.51
C VAL A 147 -12.85 11.61 8.85
N ASP A 148 -13.52 12.77 8.97
CA ASP A 148 -14.93 12.83 9.32
C ASP A 148 -15.82 12.22 8.22
N GLN A 149 -15.47 12.42 6.93
CA GLN A 149 -16.18 11.79 5.81
C GLN A 149 -16.08 10.27 5.85
N TYR A 150 -14.89 9.73 6.13
CA TYR A 150 -14.69 8.28 6.22
C TYR A 150 -15.36 7.70 7.47
N ALA A 151 -15.30 8.39 8.62
CA ALA A 151 -16.01 7.98 9.83
C ALA A 151 -17.52 7.86 9.59
N GLN A 152 -18.10 8.88 9.00
CA GLN A 152 -19.52 8.89 8.68
C GLN A 152 -19.89 7.84 7.61
N LEU A 153 -19.03 7.58 6.60
CA LEU A 153 -19.23 6.54 5.60
C LEU A 153 -19.36 5.16 6.24
N LEU A 154 -18.48 4.85 7.20
CA LEU A 154 -18.50 3.56 7.90
C LEU A 154 -19.74 3.42 8.79
N ASP A 155 -20.12 4.46 9.51
CA ASP A 155 -21.35 4.47 10.34
C ASP A 155 -22.60 4.20 9.49
N ASP A 156 -22.74 4.86 8.33
CA ASP A 156 -23.84 4.61 7.38
C ASP A 156 -23.79 3.19 6.78
N ALA A 157 -22.60 2.62 6.64
CA ALA A 157 -22.43 1.24 6.23
C ALA A 157 -22.69 0.24 7.37
N LYS A 158 -22.94 0.71 8.61
CA LYS A 158 -23.12 -0.08 9.84
C LYS A 158 -21.85 -0.80 10.28
N LEU A 159 -20.72 -0.10 10.15
CA LEU A 159 -19.42 -0.50 10.66
C LEU A 159 -18.94 0.50 11.70
N SER A 160 -18.48 0.01 12.84
CA SER A 160 -17.74 0.81 13.81
C SER A 160 -16.29 0.97 13.38
N VAL A 161 -15.73 2.12 13.65
CA VAL A 161 -14.32 2.41 13.36
C VAL A 161 -13.44 1.82 14.46
N ALA A 162 -12.67 0.78 14.14
CA ALA A 162 -11.62 0.25 15.02
C ALA A 162 -10.33 1.07 14.90
N ALA A 163 -9.97 1.48 13.68
CA ALA A 163 -8.84 2.36 13.42
C ALA A 163 -8.99 3.05 12.06
N MET A 164 -8.43 4.27 11.97
CA MET A 164 -8.15 4.95 10.70
C MET A 164 -6.65 5.18 10.60
N GLU A 165 -6.04 4.74 9.53
CA GLU A 165 -4.60 4.78 9.35
C GLU A 165 -4.18 5.52 8.09
N ILE A 166 -2.95 6.01 8.09
CA ILE A 166 -2.26 6.44 6.88
C ILE A 166 -1.77 5.20 6.15
N GLU A 167 -2.04 5.09 4.87
CA GLU A 167 -1.82 3.89 4.06
C GLU A 167 -0.39 3.30 4.18
N PRO A 168 0.71 4.07 4.16
CA PRO A 168 2.07 3.56 4.37
C PRO A 168 2.25 2.70 5.63
N THR A 169 1.53 2.98 6.72
CA THR A 169 1.64 2.17 7.95
C THR A 169 1.07 0.78 7.77
N ALA A 170 -0.07 0.67 7.11
CA ALA A 170 -0.68 -0.61 6.77
C ALA A 170 0.17 -1.40 5.78
N ILE A 171 0.71 -0.75 4.74
CA ILE A 171 1.59 -1.39 3.75
C ILE A 171 2.83 -1.98 4.44
N CYS A 172 3.53 -1.20 5.27
CA CYS A 172 4.69 -1.68 6.00
C CYS A 172 4.35 -2.88 6.90
N ARG A 173 3.26 -2.81 7.65
CA ARG A 173 2.79 -3.91 8.51
C ARG A 173 2.43 -5.16 7.73
N GLY A 174 1.89 -5.02 6.53
CA GLY A 174 1.56 -6.15 5.65
C GLY A 174 2.79 -6.85 5.08
N LEU A 175 3.85 -6.10 4.75
CA LEU A 175 5.00 -6.60 4.00
C LEU A 175 6.23 -6.93 4.84
N LEU A 176 6.44 -6.21 5.94
CA LEU A 176 7.63 -6.35 6.76
C LEU A 176 7.29 -7.24 7.95
N LYS A 177 8.17 -8.19 8.25
CA LYS A 177 8.02 -8.99 9.47
C LYS A 177 8.23 -8.08 10.66
N GLU A 178 7.22 -7.97 11.52
CA GLU A 178 7.45 -7.43 12.84
C GLU A 178 8.43 -8.37 13.55
N GLU A 179 9.60 -7.86 13.93
CA GLU A 179 10.37 -8.50 14.97
C GLU A 179 9.48 -8.42 16.22
N ALA A 180 9.03 -9.58 16.73
CA ALA A 180 8.26 -9.62 17.97
C ALA A 180 8.96 -8.71 18.98
N PRO A 181 8.23 -7.82 19.70
CA PRO A 181 8.86 -7.05 20.76
C PRO A 181 9.39 -8.07 21.77
N GLU A 182 10.67 -8.40 21.66
CA GLU A 182 11.34 -9.04 22.79
C GLU A 182 11.05 -8.12 23.96
N ALA A 183 10.41 -8.66 24.99
CA ALA A 183 10.06 -7.94 26.21
C ALA A 183 11.27 -7.08 26.58
N LYS A 184 11.18 -5.76 26.36
CA LYS A 184 12.32 -4.84 26.52
C LYS A 184 12.80 -5.00 27.96
N PRO A 185 13.98 -5.62 28.24
CA PRO A 185 14.64 -5.40 29.49
C PRO A 185 14.92 -3.89 29.57
N ALA A 186 14.81 -3.30 30.74
CA ALA A 186 14.99 -1.87 31.01
C ALA A 186 16.36 -1.29 30.58
N ALA A 187 17.17 -2.04 29.90
CA ALA A 187 18.36 -1.65 29.14
C ALA A 187 18.45 -2.61 27.94
N ALA A 188 17.96 -2.19 26.77
CA ALA A 188 18.18 -2.96 25.55
C ALA A 188 19.69 -3.12 25.35
N PRO A 189 20.22 -4.37 25.23
CA PRO A 189 21.59 -4.54 24.79
C PRO A 189 21.71 -3.92 23.40
N LEU A 190 22.79 -3.17 23.19
CA LEU A 190 23.20 -2.72 21.85
C LEU A 190 23.10 -3.91 20.91
N LYS A 191 22.39 -3.74 19.76
CA LYS A 191 22.34 -4.77 18.72
C LYS A 191 23.74 -5.34 18.51
N PRO A 192 23.91 -6.65 18.31
CA PRO A 192 25.23 -7.22 18.06
C PRO A 192 25.93 -6.39 16.98
N GLU A 193 27.15 -5.94 17.28
CA GLU A 193 27.97 -5.25 16.30
C GLU A 193 28.05 -6.14 15.04
N GLY A 194 27.49 -5.68 13.93
CA GLY A 194 27.58 -6.36 12.64
C GLY A 194 26.27 -6.54 11.84
N THR A 195 25.09 -6.36 12.43
CA THR A 195 23.84 -6.36 11.67
C THR A 195 23.44 -4.90 11.35
N ALA A 196 23.82 -4.42 10.17
CA ALA A 196 23.32 -3.14 9.68
C ALA A 196 21.77 -3.19 9.63
N PRO A 197 21.10 -2.10 10.04
CA PRO A 197 19.65 -2.03 9.92
C PRO A 197 19.24 -2.24 8.48
N LEU A 198 18.18 -3.03 8.27
CA LEU A 198 17.64 -3.23 6.93
C LEU A 198 16.82 -2.00 6.54
N ASN A 199 17.32 -1.27 5.54
CA ASN A 199 16.65 -0.11 4.97
C ASN A 199 15.88 -0.56 3.72
N TYR A 200 14.57 -0.37 3.73
CA TYR A 200 13.70 -0.73 2.62
C TYR A 200 13.16 0.51 1.92
N GLY A 201 13.10 0.46 0.58
CA GLY A 201 12.17 1.25 -0.19
C GLY A 201 10.95 0.37 -0.53
N ILE A 202 9.75 0.87 -0.34
CA ILE A 202 8.53 0.19 -0.78
C ILE A 202 7.86 1.08 -1.81
N ILE A 203 7.66 0.57 -3.02
CA ILE A 203 6.99 1.27 -4.11
C ILE A 203 5.64 0.60 -4.31
N ASP A 204 4.59 1.27 -3.87
CA ASP A 204 3.22 0.87 -4.14
C ASP A 204 2.68 1.62 -5.36
N ILE A 205 2.46 0.91 -6.46
CA ILE A 205 1.91 1.48 -7.69
C ILE A 205 0.42 1.18 -7.73
N GLY A 206 -0.35 2.12 -7.23
CA GLY A 206 -1.80 2.06 -7.18
C GLY A 206 -2.47 2.41 -8.51
N ALA A 207 -3.81 2.45 -8.50
CA ALA A 207 -4.60 2.84 -9.65
C ALA A 207 -4.41 4.31 -10.00
N ASN A 208 -4.37 5.21 -9.01
CA ASN A 208 -4.36 6.66 -9.19
C ASN A 208 -3.06 7.36 -8.82
N HIS A 209 -2.23 6.77 -8.00
CA HIS A 209 -0.95 7.33 -7.59
C HIS A 209 0.05 6.22 -7.28
N THR A 210 1.31 6.59 -7.20
CA THR A 210 2.39 5.74 -6.71
C THR A 210 2.89 6.31 -5.39
N CYS A 211 2.96 5.49 -4.35
CA CYS A 211 3.56 5.84 -3.07
C CYS A 211 4.94 5.18 -2.95
N LEU A 212 5.96 5.98 -2.64
CA LEU A 212 7.29 5.50 -2.27
C LEU A 212 7.49 5.70 -0.77
N ILE A 213 7.69 4.62 -0.03
CA ILE A 213 7.87 4.61 1.41
C ILE A 213 9.32 4.26 1.73
N PHE A 214 9.95 5.05 2.56
CA PHE A 214 11.26 4.75 3.13
C PHE A 214 11.11 4.22 4.55
N TYR A 215 11.69 3.06 4.80
CA TYR A 215 11.61 2.35 6.08
C TYR A 215 13.00 2.02 6.58
N SER A 216 13.31 2.41 7.79
CA SER A 216 14.59 2.19 8.46
C SER A 216 14.41 2.13 9.97
N ASP A 217 15.22 1.36 10.67
CA ASP A 217 15.17 1.24 12.13
C ASP A 217 13.79 0.82 12.67
N ASN A 218 13.14 -0.13 11.97
CA ASN A 218 11.81 -0.65 12.28
C ASN A 218 10.70 0.43 12.30
N THR A 219 10.88 1.51 11.53
CA THR A 219 9.87 2.56 11.39
C THR A 219 9.89 3.21 10.01
N ILE A 220 8.79 3.86 9.67
CA ILE A 220 8.72 4.71 8.48
C ILE A 220 9.58 5.96 8.73
N VAL A 221 10.40 6.30 7.76
CA VAL A 221 11.17 7.56 7.77
C VAL A 221 10.34 8.69 7.16
N PHE A 222 9.80 8.46 5.97
CA PHE A 222 8.83 9.32 5.30
C PHE A 222 8.21 8.56 4.12
N SER A 223 7.13 9.10 3.56
CA SER A 223 6.59 8.66 2.27
C SER A 223 6.47 9.83 1.29
N VAL A 224 6.46 9.50 0.01
CA VAL A 224 6.29 10.45 -1.09
C VAL A 224 5.24 9.92 -2.05
N SER A 225 4.18 10.72 -2.27
CA SER A 225 3.18 10.44 -3.30
C SER A 225 3.61 11.02 -4.64
N MET A 226 3.43 10.25 -5.69
CA MET A 226 3.76 10.62 -7.06
C MET A 226 2.53 10.47 -7.96
N PRO A 227 2.24 11.46 -8.85
CA PRO A 227 1.08 11.40 -9.74
C PRO A 227 1.30 10.49 -10.95
N ILE A 228 1.95 9.34 -10.75
CA ILE A 228 2.17 8.32 -11.76
C ILE A 228 1.36 7.11 -11.33
N SER A 229 0.49 6.63 -12.19
CA SER A 229 -0.53 5.65 -11.79
C SER A 229 -0.78 4.60 -12.86
N GLY A 230 -1.34 3.47 -12.40
CA GLY A 230 -1.77 2.40 -13.30
C GLY A 230 -2.82 2.84 -14.30
N GLU A 231 -3.72 3.74 -13.90
CA GLU A 231 -4.80 4.27 -14.74
C GLU A 231 -4.27 5.25 -15.81
N GLU A 232 -3.33 6.14 -15.43
CA GLU A 232 -2.67 7.02 -16.40
C GLU A 232 -1.95 6.24 -17.49
N ILE A 233 -1.24 5.17 -17.10
CA ILE A 233 -0.57 4.26 -18.03
C ILE A 233 -1.59 3.62 -18.97
N THR A 234 -2.70 3.08 -18.44
CA THR A 234 -3.76 2.48 -19.24
C THR A 234 -4.40 3.46 -20.19
N ALA A 235 -4.70 4.67 -19.72
CA ALA A 235 -5.27 5.74 -20.55
C ALA A 235 -4.31 6.19 -21.66
N LYS A 236 -3.00 6.24 -21.42
CA LYS A 236 -1.99 6.55 -22.43
C LYS A 236 -1.96 5.49 -23.53
N ILE A 237 -1.99 4.21 -23.17
CA ILE A 237 -2.06 3.09 -24.13
C ILE A 237 -3.35 3.17 -24.94
N SER A 238 -4.50 3.33 -24.26
CA SER A 238 -5.82 3.42 -24.86
C SER A 238 -5.87 4.52 -25.94
N ARG A 239 -5.45 5.73 -25.59
CA ARG A 239 -5.43 6.88 -26.51
C ARG A 239 -4.47 6.70 -27.69
N THR A 240 -3.27 6.14 -27.43
CA THR A 240 -2.23 6.02 -28.47
C THR A 240 -2.58 4.96 -29.51
N LEU A 241 -3.25 3.89 -29.10
CA LEU A 241 -3.54 2.73 -29.95
C LEU A 241 -5.02 2.62 -30.34
N ASP A 242 -5.87 3.56 -29.91
CA ASP A 242 -7.32 3.54 -30.16
C ASP A 242 -7.97 2.23 -29.64
N LEU A 243 -7.59 1.83 -28.42
CA LEU A 243 -8.09 0.64 -27.73
C LEU A 243 -9.14 1.04 -26.68
N THR A 244 -10.06 0.11 -26.36
CA THR A 244 -10.91 0.30 -25.18
C THR A 244 -10.04 0.28 -23.89
N PRO A 245 -10.50 0.89 -22.79
CA PRO A 245 -9.77 0.83 -21.53
C PRO A 245 -9.45 -0.60 -21.09
N GLU A 246 -10.36 -1.56 -21.28
CA GLU A 246 -10.16 -2.96 -20.93
C GLU A 246 -9.09 -3.63 -21.82
N GLN A 247 -9.06 -3.29 -23.11
CA GLN A 247 -8.02 -3.77 -24.03
C GLN A 247 -6.66 -3.19 -23.67
N ALA A 248 -6.60 -1.89 -23.37
CA ALA A 248 -5.39 -1.20 -22.96
C ALA A 248 -4.84 -1.75 -21.65
N GLU A 249 -5.70 -2.03 -20.66
CA GLU A 249 -5.31 -2.65 -19.40
C GLU A 249 -4.70 -4.04 -19.60
N LYS A 250 -5.33 -4.87 -20.46
CA LYS A 250 -4.78 -6.18 -20.82
C LYS A 250 -3.44 -6.07 -21.54
N ALA A 251 -3.30 -5.12 -22.47
CA ALA A 251 -2.04 -4.87 -23.17
C ALA A 251 -0.93 -4.44 -22.19
N LYS A 252 -1.25 -3.54 -21.23
CA LYS A 252 -0.34 -3.13 -20.17
C LYS A 252 0.16 -4.31 -19.33
N ILE A 253 -0.76 -5.14 -18.86
CA ILE A 253 -0.45 -6.29 -17.99
C ILE A 253 0.38 -7.32 -18.74
N ILE A 254 -0.01 -7.68 -19.95
CA ILE A 254 0.60 -8.77 -20.72
C ILE A 254 1.93 -8.37 -21.33
N CYS A 255 2.00 -7.21 -21.96
CA CYS A 255 3.20 -6.77 -22.66
C CYS A 255 4.14 -6.00 -21.72
N GLY A 256 3.59 -5.06 -20.93
CA GLY A 256 4.40 -4.24 -20.03
C GLY A 256 5.58 -3.57 -20.72
N LEU A 257 6.76 -3.75 -20.17
CA LEU A 257 8.01 -3.21 -20.69
C LEU A 257 8.87 -4.27 -21.42
N ASP A 258 8.28 -5.43 -21.72
CA ASP A 258 8.93 -6.51 -22.46
C ASP A 258 8.93 -6.18 -23.97
N GLU A 259 10.10 -5.91 -24.53
CA GLU A 259 10.26 -5.56 -25.94
C GLU A 259 10.02 -6.73 -26.91
N THR A 260 10.06 -7.96 -26.41
CA THR A 260 9.80 -9.16 -27.22
C THR A 260 8.30 -9.36 -27.47
N LYS A 261 7.44 -8.72 -26.66
CA LYS A 261 5.99 -8.80 -26.80
C LYS A 261 5.45 -7.64 -27.63
N ALA A 262 4.54 -7.96 -28.52
CA ALA A 262 3.90 -6.98 -29.39
C ALA A 262 4.91 -6.03 -30.09
N ASN A 263 6.07 -6.57 -30.51
CA ASN A 263 7.17 -5.83 -31.15
C ASN A 263 7.62 -4.58 -30.37
N GLY A 264 7.51 -4.59 -29.05
CA GLY A 264 7.92 -3.49 -28.17
C GLY A 264 7.02 -2.23 -28.24
N VAL A 265 5.88 -2.29 -28.91
CA VAL A 265 4.97 -1.13 -29.09
C VAL A 265 4.54 -0.58 -27.72
N ILE A 266 4.11 -1.43 -26.79
CA ILE A 266 3.67 -0.99 -25.45
C ILE A 266 4.85 -0.38 -24.68
N LYS A 267 6.02 -1.03 -24.67
CA LYS A 267 7.24 -0.50 -24.07
C LYS A 267 7.54 0.91 -24.54
N LYS A 268 7.49 1.14 -25.87
CA LYS A 268 7.75 2.45 -26.48
C LYS A 268 6.76 3.53 -26.02
N ILE A 269 5.47 3.18 -25.88
CA ILE A 269 4.45 4.11 -25.38
C ILE A 269 4.75 4.49 -23.91
N LEU A 270 5.23 3.56 -23.12
CA LEU A 270 5.47 3.74 -21.70
C LEU A 270 6.83 4.38 -21.36
N GLU A 271 7.76 4.46 -22.32
CA GLU A 271 9.13 4.94 -22.08
C GLU A 271 9.21 6.26 -21.33
N GLU A 272 8.41 7.25 -21.73
CA GLU A 272 8.39 8.57 -21.08
C GLU A 272 7.84 8.50 -19.66
N THR A 273 6.74 7.76 -19.46
CA THR A 273 6.12 7.59 -18.12
C THR A 273 7.07 6.87 -17.16
N ILE A 274 7.79 5.85 -17.66
CA ILE A 274 8.78 5.13 -16.87
C ILE A 274 10.01 6.00 -16.58
N LYS A 275 10.49 6.80 -17.53
CA LYS A 275 11.56 7.79 -17.27
C LYS A 275 11.16 8.78 -16.19
N ASN A 276 9.93 9.27 -16.20
CA ASN A 276 9.42 10.15 -15.15
C ASN A 276 9.37 9.44 -13.79
N LEU A 277 8.90 8.19 -13.74
CA LEU A 277 8.89 7.38 -12.51
C LEU A 277 10.32 7.21 -11.96
N ILE A 278 11.26 6.82 -12.80
CA ILE A 278 12.68 6.67 -12.43
C ILE A 278 13.27 7.99 -11.90
N SER A 279 12.98 9.12 -12.57
CA SER A 279 13.44 10.44 -12.11
C SER A 279 12.89 10.77 -10.71
N LYS A 280 11.62 10.50 -10.46
CA LYS A 280 11.01 10.75 -9.14
C LYS A 280 11.53 9.82 -8.05
N ILE A 281 11.75 8.56 -8.37
CA ILE A 281 12.42 7.62 -7.44
C ILE A 281 13.82 8.13 -7.12
N LYS A 282 14.58 8.58 -8.11
CA LYS A 282 15.93 9.13 -7.91
C LYS A 282 15.92 10.34 -6.99
N GLU A 283 15.05 11.34 -7.26
CA GLU A 283 14.90 12.52 -6.40
C GLU A 283 14.64 12.13 -4.93
N ALA A 284 13.77 11.14 -4.70
CA ALA A 284 13.46 10.68 -3.35
C ALA A 284 14.60 9.89 -2.69
N LEU A 285 15.33 9.07 -3.48
CA LEU A 285 16.55 8.37 -3.02
C LEU A 285 17.66 9.35 -2.64
N ASP A 286 17.93 10.34 -3.50
CA ASP A 286 18.92 11.37 -3.25
C ASP A 286 18.58 12.18 -1.96
N PHE A 287 17.28 12.48 -1.76
CA PHE A 287 16.81 13.12 -0.52
C PHE A 287 17.04 12.22 0.70
N TYR A 288 16.71 10.92 0.61
CA TYR A 288 16.92 9.97 1.69
C TYR A 288 18.39 9.84 2.07
N GLU A 289 19.27 9.64 1.08
CA GLU A 289 20.72 9.51 1.30
C GLU A 289 21.33 10.77 1.92
N ASN A 290 20.97 11.95 1.41
CA ASN A 290 21.54 13.22 1.86
C ASN A 290 21.02 13.66 3.24
N TYR A 291 19.75 13.38 3.55
CA TYR A 291 19.12 13.91 4.77
C TYR A 291 19.13 12.90 5.93
N TYR A 292 19.05 11.61 5.63
CA TYR A 292 19.02 10.55 6.63
C TYR A 292 20.29 9.70 6.67
N GLY A 293 21.21 9.88 5.73
CA GLY A 293 22.54 9.27 5.72
C GLY A 293 22.56 7.77 5.45
N GLY A 294 21.43 7.19 4.99
CA GLY A 294 21.27 5.76 4.75
C GLY A 294 21.27 5.38 3.27
N LYS A 295 21.56 4.11 2.98
CA LYS A 295 21.35 3.50 1.67
C LYS A 295 20.30 2.41 1.78
N LEU A 296 19.46 2.27 0.74
CA LEU A 296 18.52 1.18 0.71
C LEU A 296 19.22 -0.16 0.43
N ASN A 297 18.86 -1.18 1.18
CA ASN A 297 19.31 -2.56 0.94
C ASN A 297 18.45 -3.23 -0.14
N LYS A 298 17.18 -2.89 -0.21
CA LYS A 298 16.19 -3.52 -1.06
C LYS A 298 15.01 -2.59 -1.35
N ILE A 299 14.40 -2.77 -2.53
CA ILE A 299 13.11 -2.19 -2.89
C ILE A 299 12.08 -3.31 -3.02
N LEU A 300 10.92 -3.13 -2.42
CA LEU A 300 9.75 -3.99 -2.57
C LEU A 300 8.73 -3.31 -3.48
N LEU A 301 8.23 -4.02 -4.49
CA LEU A 301 7.16 -3.55 -5.36
C LEU A 301 5.84 -4.16 -4.92
N CYS A 302 4.81 -3.34 -4.73
CA CYS A 302 3.44 -3.78 -4.46
C CYS A 302 2.42 -2.96 -5.25
N GLY A 303 1.14 -3.16 -4.95
CA GLY A 303 0.05 -2.59 -5.74
C GLY A 303 -0.13 -3.25 -7.11
N GLY A 304 -1.16 -2.85 -7.82
CA GLY A 304 -1.50 -3.41 -9.13
C GLY A 304 -0.44 -3.16 -10.20
N GLY A 305 0.13 -1.95 -10.22
CA GLY A 305 1.16 -1.55 -11.17
C GLY A 305 2.55 -2.14 -10.84
N GLY A 306 2.78 -2.60 -9.62
CA GLY A 306 4.02 -3.30 -9.25
C GLY A 306 4.24 -4.59 -10.04
N ASN A 307 3.19 -5.14 -10.63
CA ASN A 307 3.22 -6.33 -11.47
C ASN A 307 3.46 -6.05 -12.97
N ILE A 308 3.73 -4.81 -13.39
CA ILE A 308 4.07 -4.51 -14.78
C ILE A 308 5.34 -5.28 -15.18
N THR A 309 5.23 -6.10 -16.23
CA THR A 309 6.32 -6.94 -16.72
C THR A 309 7.60 -6.12 -16.95
N GLU A 310 8.74 -6.61 -16.47
CA GLU A 310 10.10 -6.01 -16.55
C GLU A 310 10.30 -4.73 -15.71
N LEU A 311 9.29 -4.14 -15.05
CA LEU A 311 9.45 -2.90 -14.29
C LEU A 311 10.48 -3.04 -13.15
N GLY A 312 10.35 -4.09 -12.35
CA GLY A 312 11.29 -4.33 -11.24
C GLY A 312 12.73 -4.48 -11.69
N LYS A 313 12.96 -5.11 -12.84
CA LYS A 313 14.28 -5.28 -13.43
C LYS A 313 14.87 -3.95 -13.90
N ILE A 314 14.06 -3.08 -14.52
CA ILE A 314 14.48 -1.75 -14.94
C ILE A 314 14.90 -0.91 -13.72
N ILE A 315 14.07 -0.90 -12.66
CA ILE A 315 14.39 -0.18 -11.41
C ILE A 315 15.68 -0.74 -10.77
N ALA A 316 15.83 -2.07 -10.73
CA ALA A 316 17.03 -2.71 -10.17
C ALA A 316 18.31 -2.33 -10.94
N GLN A 317 18.25 -2.28 -12.26
CA GLN A 317 19.37 -1.90 -13.12
C GLN A 317 19.73 -0.43 -12.97
N GLU A 318 18.74 0.45 -12.94
CA GLU A 318 18.96 1.91 -12.83
C GLU A 318 19.64 2.30 -11.52
N PHE A 319 19.18 1.75 -10.39
CA PHE A 319 19.68 2.15 -9.07
C PHE A 319 20.72 1.20 -8.48
N SER A 320 21.00 0.06 -9.13
CA SER A 320 21.87 -0.99 -8.59
C SER A 320 21.40 -1.47 -7.20
N ILE A 321 20.09 -1.49 -6.98
CA ILE A 321 19.44 -1.95 -5.74
C ILE A 321 18.64 -3.22 -6.06
N LYS A 322 18.65 -4.18 -5.14
CA LYS A 322 17.82 -5.38 -5.26
C LYS A 322 16.34 -5.00 -5.23
N VAL A 323 15.57 -5.42 -6.23
CA VAL A 323 14.12 -5.20 -6.33
C VAL A 323 13.40 -6.54 -6.33
N GLU A 324 12.36 -6.65 -5.52
CA GLU A 324 11.52 -7.84 -5.42
C GLU A 324 10.04 -7.46 -5.44
N THR A 325 9.20 -8.31 -6.03
CA THR A 325 7.75 -8.19 -5.85
C THR A 325 7.40 -8.59 -4.42
N ALA A 326 6.63 -7.77 -3.75
CA ALA A 326 6.23 -8.00 -2.37
C ALA A 326 5.23 -9.16 -2.25
N ASP A 327 5.39 -9.96 -1.20
CA ASP A 327 4.42 -10.99 -0.83
C ASP A 327 3.52 -10.47 0.30
N ALA A 328 2.26 -10.23 -0.02
CA ALA A 328 1.28 -9.74 0.94
C ALA A 328 0.96 -10.73 2.07
N LEU A 329 1.33 -12.01 1.92
CA LEU A 329 1.10 -13.06 2.91
C LEU A 329 2.28 -13.26 3.86
N THR A 330 3.30 -12.41 3.80
CA THR A 330 4.56 -12.55 4.59
C THR A 330 4.32 -12.76 6.09
N ASN A 331 3.29 -12.14 6.65
CA ASN A 331 2.96 -12.20 8.08
C ASN A 331 1.81 -13.17 8.41
N LEU A 332 1.41 -14.01 7.46
CA LEU A 332 0.35 -15.00 7.65
C LEU A 332 0.92 -16.42 7.64
N ASP A 333 0.27 -17.33 8.36
CA ASP A 333 0.63 -18.76 8.42
C ASP A 333 -0.06 -19.57 7.32
N GLU A 334 -0.22 -18.99 6.13
CA GLU A 334 -0.91 -19.61 5.00
C GLU A 334 -0.17 -19.38 3.70
N THR A 335 -0.34 -20.29 2.74
CA THR A 335 0.26 -20.15 1.40
C THR A 335 -0.73 -19.49 0.45
N GLY A 336 -0.21 -18.76 -0.55
CA GLY A 336 -1.03 -18.09 -1.57
C GLY A 336 -1.89 -19.03 -2.42
N GLU A 337 -1.52 -20.31 -2.53
CA GLU A 337 -2.25 -21.32 -3.33
C GLU A 337 -3.72 -21.46 -2.96
N LYS A 338 -4.04 -21.33 -1.67
CA LYS A 338 -5.42 -21.36 -1.16
C LYS A 338 -6.29 -20.24 -1.74
N PHE A 339 -5.68 -19.12 -2.10
CA PHE A 339 -6.36 -17.92 -2.60
C PHE A 339 -6.25 -17.75 -4.12
N ASN A 340 -5.71 -18.75 -4.83
CA ASN A 340 -5.59 -18.71 -6.29
C ASN A 340 -6.89 -18.31 -7.02
N PRO A 341 -8.11 -18.72 -6.60
CA PRO A 341 -9.34 -18.26 -7.24
C PRO A 341 -9.55 -16.74 -7.20
N ILE A 342 -8.91 -16.06 -6.22
CA ILE A 342 -9.02 -14.61 -6.03
C ILE A 342 -7.76 -13.90 -6.50
N PHE A 343 -6.57 -14.49 -6.25
CA PHE A 343 -5.29 -13.88 -6.58
C PHE A 343 -4.86 -14.12 -8.03
N MET A 344 -5.27 -15.22 -8.65
CA MET A 344 -4.82 -15.57 -10.00
C MET A 344 -5.82 -15.07 -11.04
N GLU A 345 -5.45 -13.99 -11.69
CA GLU A 345 -6.21 -13.40 -12.80
C GLU A 345 -5.63 -13.90 -14.13
N LYS A 346 -6.51 -14.39 -15.02
CA LYS A 346 -6.13 -14.75 -16.40
C LYS A 346 -6.42 -13.58 -17.32
N HIS A 347 -5.40 -13.11 -17.99
CA HIS A 347 -5.51 -12.06 -18.99
C HIS A 347 -5.16 -12.64 -20.37
N SER A 348 -5.94 -12.27 -21.37
CA SER A 348 -5.67 -12.59 -22.77
C SER A 348 -5.86 -11.33 -23.62
N PHE A 349 -4.97 -11.13 -24.58
CA PHE A 349 -4.97 -9.98 -25.45
C PHE A 349 -4.66 -10.42 -26.89
N ASP A 350 -5.46 -9.98 -27.85
CA ASP A 350 -5.21 -10.20 -29.27
C ASP A 350 -4.24 -9.14 -29.77
N ALA A 351 -3.00 -9.54 -30.03
CA ALA A 351 -1.94 -8.64 -30.51
C ALA A 351 -2.27 -8.02 -31.89
N LYS A 352 -3.19 -8.60 -32.66
CA LYS A 352 -3.66 -8.02 -33.96
C LYS A 352 -4.36 -6.68 -33.79
N LEU A 353 -4.85 -6.36 -32.57
CA LEU A 353 -5.41 -5.05 -32.28
C LEU A 353 -4.35 -3.93 -32.30
N LEU A 354 -3.07 -4.29 -32.21
CA LEU A 354 -1.95 -3.36 -32.37
C LEU A 354 -1.67 -3.15 -33.84
N LYS A 355 -2.10 -2.03 -34.40
CA LYS A 355 -2.10 -1.68 -35.85
C LYS A 355 -0.74 -1.85 -36.58
N ASN A 356 0.35 -2.11 -35.85
CA ASN A 356 1.71 -2.25 -36.42
C ASN A 356 2.26 -3.68 -36.32
N ASP A 357 1.45 -4.67 -35.96
CA ASP A 357 1.90 -6.05 -35.93
C ASP A 357 1.77 -6.68 -37.32
N SER A 358 2.90 -6.75 -38.04
CA SER A 358 3.01 -7.42 -39.35
C SER A 358 3.22 -8.94 -39.22
N SER A 359 3.24 -9.50 -38.00
CA SER A 359 3.36 -10.94 -37.80
C SER A 359 2.08 -11.65 -38.22
N ARG A 360 2.19 -12.56 -39.20
CA ARG A 360 1.07 -13.34 -39.74
C ARG A 360 0.57 -14.47 -38.83
N GLU A 361 1.20 -14.68 -37.69
CA GLU A 361 0.78 -15.69 -36.74
C GLU A 361 -0.07 -15.03 -35.66
N GLY A 362 -1.32 -15.47 -35.55
CA GLY A 362 -2.31 -14.93 -34.60
C GLY A 362 -1.85 -15.19 -33.15
N ASN A 363 -1.17 -14.22 -32.59
CA ASN A 363 -0.64 -14.30 -31.23
C ASN A 363 -1.69 -13.83 -30.24
N ASN A 364 -2.57 -14.73 -29.81
CA ASN A 364 -3.28 -14.55 -28.56
C ASN A 364 -2.25 -14.63 -27.42
N LEU A 365 -1.79 -13.47 -26.98
CA LEU A 365 -0.93 -13.36 -25.82
C LEU A 365 -1.76 -13.62 -24.57
N SER A 366 -1.32 -14.50 -23.71
CA SER A 366 -1.98 -14.75 -22.44
C SER A 366 -0.97 -14.84 -21.30
N ILE A 367 -1.38 -14.37 -20.15
CA ILE A 367 -0.60 -14.46 -18.90
C ILE A 367 -1.52 -14.83 -17.76
N GLN A 368 -1.00 -15.58 -16.82
CA GLN A 368 -1.62 -15.77 -15.52
C GLN A 368 -0.84 -14.93 -14.52
N GLN A 369 -1.50 -13.94 -13.91
CA GLN A 369 -0.88 -12.98 -13.01
C GLN A 369 -1.36 -13.21 -11.59
N ASN A 370 -0.42 -13.17 -10.64
CA ASN A 370 -0.75 -13.16 -9.21
C ASN A 370 -0.98 -11.72 -8.76
N SER A 371 -2.23 -11.38 -8.44
CA SER A 371 -2.62 -10.07 -7.94
C SER A 371 -2.65 -9.99 -6.40
N GLY A 372 -2.08 -10.97 -5.70
CA GLY A 372 -2.05 -11.02 -4.23
C GLY A 372 -1.44 -9.77 -3.59
N SER A 373 -0.41 -9.18 -4.23
CA SER A 373 0.22 -7.93 -3.78
C SER A 373 -0.75 -6.74 -3.74
N THR A 374 -1.88 -6.78 -4.43
CA THR A 374 -2.92 -5.74 -4.36
C THR A 374 -3.69 -5.73 -3.05
N PHE A 375 -3.58 -6.80 -2.24
CA PHE A 375 -4.22 -6.91 -0.92
C PHE A 375 -3.32 -6.45 0.24
N THR A 376 -2.11 -5.98 -0.05
CA THR A 376 -1.12 -5.58 0.96
C THR A 376 -1.71 -4.64 2.00
N THR A 377 -2.35 -3.56 1.57
CA THR A 377 -2.99 -2.56 2.45
C THR A 377 -4.09 -3.19 3.30
N ALA A 378 -5.02 -3.94 2.70
CA ALA A 378 -6.12 -4.58 3.42
C ALA A 378 -5.63 -5.62 4.45
N ILE A 379 -4.58 -6.38 4.13
CA ILE A 379 -3.94 -7.33 5.07
C ILE A 379 -3.27 -6.57 6.21
N GLY A 380 -2.52 -5.50 5.90
CA GLY A 380 -1.87 -4.67 6.92
C GLY A 380 -2.87 -4.02 7.89
N LEU A 381 -4.04 -3.59 7.39
CA LEU A 381 -5.14 -3.08 8.20
C LEU A 381 -5.74 -4.17 9.11
N ALA A 382 -5.95 -5.37 8.57
CA ALA A 382 -6.48 -6.49 9.36
C ALA A 382 -5.49 -6.96 10.43
N LEU A 383 -4.18 -6.93 10.15
CA LEU A 383 -3.12 -7.25 11.11
C LEU A 383 -3.10 -6.27 12.30
N ARG A 384 -3.51 -5.00 12.09
CA ARG A 384 -3.58 -4.04 13.19
C ARG A 384 -4.47 -4.54 14.34
N GLY A 385 -5.63 -5.09 14.02
CA GLY A 385 -6.55 -5.62 15.04
C GLY A 385 -5.95 -6.77 15.85
N ILE A 386 -5.10 -7.59 15.23
CA ILE A 386 -4.43 -8.71 15.90
C ILE A 386 -3.33 -8.22 16.85
N PHE A 387 -2.56 -7.21 16.43
CA PHE A 387 -1.42 -6.72 17.22
C PHE A 387 -1.83 -5.76 18.35
N ILE A 388 -2.99 -5.08 18.26
CA ILE A 388 -3.51 -4.26 19.38
C ILE A 388 -3.81 -5.09 20.62
N ASP A 389 -4.27 -6.33 20.46
CA ASP A 389 -4.54 -7.25 21.58
C ASP A 389 -3.25 -7.76 22.26
N GLU A 390 -2.07 -7.45 21.74
CA GLU A 390 -0.76 -7.86 22.28
C GLU A 390 -0.02 -6.71 22.99
N LEU A 391 -0.57 -5.47 22.99
CA LEU A 391 -0.06 -4.30 23.71
C LEU A 391 -0.78 -4.12 25.05
#